data_dcbd25f5f54a5883df31a69cdca0e2f0
#
_entry.id   dcbd25f5f54a5883df31a69cdca0e2f0
#
_cell.length_a   1.000
_cell.length_b   1.000
_cell.length_c   1.000
_cell.angle_alpha   90.00
_cell.angle_beta   90.00
_cell.angle_gamma   90.00
#
_symmetry.space_group_name_H-M   'P 1'
#
loop_
_entity.id
_entity.type
_entity.pdbx_description
1 polymer ?
#
loop_
_entity_poly.entity_id
_entity_poly.type
_entity_poly.pdbx_seq_one_letter_code
_entity_poly.pdbx_strand_id
1 'polypeptide(L)'
;MNRRDFLANSVLAAGAWATRSALAAPAQYSVKVRADRPLGMIAPDFMGLGYEISSVSRPGLLSRSNRVYVQLVRTLGARGVIRIGGNTADYAKYSPNAAAVSSARGTVVNDTVLKDLGGFLEATGWKLIWALDLGQGTEAGAIAEARIVSSIAGERLLAFEIGNEPDLFARAKHRKPEYGYEDWLAEYRRYKAALRKEFPRIPFAGPDAAVRTEWVTRFAADEGKDSVLLTHHYYREGQNPSSSIEKLLGVDPKLQPQLTALKAASQACGVPYRICEVNSFSGGGRPGVSDTMAGALWVLDYMFTLAANGCAGVNMETGVNQLDFISSYSPIGDDEHGHHSAKAEYYGMLAFSLAGKGQLIAVESDSNSPEIKTYATQPGHGALTITLINKGASAPVISVNLGEHTKARQASLIRLSGPAIDSKTGIKLGGTEVAPDGTWKATGTEILRVKSGQLTITLPPASAAVIQA
;
A
#
# COMPACT_ATOMS: atom_id res chain seq x y z
N MET A 1 53.24 62.17 -21.02
CA MET A 1 52.73 61.34 -19.91
C MET A 1 52.85 59.93 -20.33
N ASN A 2 53.77 59.21 -19.68
CA ASN A 2 54.22 57.86 -20.09
C ASN A 2 53.33 56.77 -19.53
N ARG A 3 53.10 55.76 -20.33
CA ARG A 3 52.31 54.57 -20.03
C ARG A 3 52.84 53.67 -18.88
N ARG A 4 53.78 54.12 -18.08
CA ARG A 4 54.41 53.38 -16.99
C ARG A 4 53.84 53.64 -15.59
N ASP A 5 53.04 54.67 -15.40
CA ASP A 5 52.57 55.08 -14.06
C ASP A 5 51.14 54.58 -13.75
N PHE A 6 50.54 53.76 -14.66
CA PHE A 6 49.18 53.21 -14.46
C PHE A 6 49.19 51.76 -13.91
N LEU A 7 50.35 51.16 -13.71
CA LEU A 7 50.48 49.78 -13.29
C LEU A 7 51.00 49.57 -11.85
N ALA A 8 51.11 50.62 -11.04
CA ALA A 8 51.67 50.51 -9.68
C ALA A 8 50.65 50.62 -8.55
N ASN A 9 49.34 50.82 -8.78
CA ASN A 9 48.36 50.98 -7.71
C ASN A 9 47.14 50.02 -7.79
N SER A 10 47.29 48.83 -8.39
CA SER A 10 46.23 47.84 -8.49
C SER A 10 46.54 46.52 -7.79
N VAL A 11 47.34 46.53 -6.75
CA VAL A 11 47.62 45.35 -5.91
C VAL A 11 47.33 45.78 -4.46
N LEU A 12 46.10 45.56 -4.01
CA LEU A 12 45.71 45.37 -2.60
C LEU A 12 44.18 45.60 -2.49
N ALA A 13 43.39 44.61 -2.85
CA ALA A 13 42.06 44.32 -2.26
C ALA A 13 41.41 43.11 -2.95
N ALA A 14 42.14 41.99 -3.11
CA ALA A 14 41.51 40.68 -3.25
C ALA A 14 41.38 40.08 -1.84
N GLY A 15 40.53 40.70 -1.04
CA GLY A 15 40.03 40.09 0.20
C GLY A 15 39.24 38.89 -0.18
N ALA A 16 39.79 37.69 0.05
CA ALA A 16 39.11 36.43 -0.08
C ALA A 16 37.92 36.41 0.90
N TRP A 17 36.74 36.74 0.42
CA TRP A 17 35.50 36.35 1.06
C TRP A 17 35.32 34.88 0.83
N ALA A 18 36.05 34.02 1.58
CA ALA A 18 35.67 32.66 1.84
C ALA A 18 34.39 32.73 2.67
N THR A 19 33.24 32.81 2.03
CA THR A 19 31.98 32.46 2.68
C THR A 19 32.10 31.01 3.09
N ARG A 20 32.60 30.77 4.31
CA ARG A 20 32.34 29.53 5.03
C ARG A 20 30.82 29.48 5.14
N SER A 21 30.16 28.73 4.25
CA SER A 21 28.83 28.23 4.50
C SER A 21 28.93 27.51 5.82
N ALA A 22 28.52 28.15 6.90
CA ALA A 22 28.36 27.49 8.17
C ALA A 22 27.32 26.39 7.90
N LEU A 23 27.78 25.16 7.77
CA LEU A 23 26.88 23.99 7.76
C LEU A 23 26.07 24.12 9.06
N ALA A 24 24.79 24.44 8.92
CA ALA A 24 23.89 24.50 10.05
C ALA A 24 23.99 23.16 10.78
N ALA A 25 24.08 23.20 12.11
CA ALA A 25 24.08 21.99 12.92
C ALA A 25 22.85 21.15 12.50
N PRO A 26 23.00 19.82 12.38
CA PRO A 26 21.87 18.98 11.98
C PRO A 26 20.73 19.17 12.97
N ALA A 27 19.49 19.27 12.43
CA ALA A 27 18.30 19.34 13.27
C ALA A 27 18.27 18.16 14.24
N GLN A 28 17.92 18.43 15.49
CA GLN A 28 17.79 17.39 16.53
C GLN A 28 16.32 17.24 16.88
N TYR A 29 15.85 16.00 16.94
CA TYR A 29 14.50 15.66 17.35
C TYR A 29 14.53 14.62 18.47
N SER A 30 13.53 14.69 19.32
CA SER A 30 13.30 13.72 20.39
C SER A 30 12.00 12.96 20.11
N VAL A 31 12.06 11.66 20.29
CA VAL A 31 10.95 10.73 20.12
C VAL A 31 10.80 9.91 21.39
N LYS A 32 9.60 9.86 21.96
CA LYS A 32 9.28 9.02 23.12
C LYS A 32 8.24 7.98 22.74
N VAL A 33 8.59 6.71 22.90
CA VAL A 33 7.68 5.57 22.73
C VAL A 33 6.80 5.43 23.98
N ARG A 34 5.50 5.39 23.79
CA ARG A 34 4.50 5.28 24.88
C ARG A 34 3.91 3.87 24.92
N ALA A 35 4.72 2.91 25.39
CA ALA A 35 4.29 1.51 25.50
C ALA A 35 3.05 1.32 26.41
N ASP A 36 2.78 2.29 27.26
CA ASP A 36 1.56 2.39 28.10
C ASP A 36 0.31 2.88 27.33
N ARG A 37 0.45 3.29 26.07
CA ARG A 37 -0.64 3.87 25.25
C ARG A 37 -0.81 3.13 23.92
N PRO A 38 -1.48 1.94 23.95
CA PRO A 38 -1.78 1.20 22.74
C PRO A 38 -2.80 1.93 21.86
N LEU A 39 -2.61 1.90 20.55
CA LEU A 39 -3.50 2.49 19.55
C LEU A 39 -4.40 1.46 18.87
N GLY A 40 -3.99 0.20 18.81
CA GLY A 40 -4.73 -0.90 18.20
C GLY A 40 -3.82 -2.02 17.73
N MET A 41 -4.42 -3.14 17.35
CA MET A 41 -3.70 -4.29 16.77
C MET A 41 -3.62 -4.14 15.26
N ILE A 42 -2.44 -4.36 14.71
CA ILE A 42 -2.27 -4.52 13.25
C ILE A 42 -2.65 -5.95 12.91
N ALA A 43 -3.62 -6.11 12.00
CA ALA A 43 -4.08 -7.43 11.59
C ALA A 43 -2.95 -8.22 10.93
N PRO A 44 -2.82 -9.53 11.21
CA PRO A 44 -1.77 -10.36 10.60
C PRO A 44 -1.83 -10.45 9.07
N ASP A 45 -3.01 -10.19 8.47
CA ASP A 45 -3.28 -10.14 7.04
C ASP A 45 -3.56 -8.70 6.55
N PHE A 46 -2.95 -7.71 7.23
CA PHE A 46 -3.05 -6.29 6.87
C PHE A 46 -2.55 -6.03 5.44
N MET A 47 -1.42 -6.66 5.08
CA MET A 47 -0.80 -6.57 3.76
C MET A 47 -1.72 -7.15 2.69
N GLY A 48 -1.82 -6.47 1.53
CA GLY A 48 -2.56 -6.97 0.39
C GLY A 48 -2.05 -6.43 -0.93
N LEU A 49 -2.38 -7.16 -1.99
CA LEU A 49 -2.17 -6.77 -3.37
C LEU A 49 -3.53 -6.77 -4.08
N GLY A 50 -3.78 -5.74 -4.88
CA GLY A 50 -4.94 -5.59 -5.73
C GLY A 50 -4.59 -5.91 -7.19
N TYR A 51 -5.52 -6.48 -7.92
CA TYR A 51 -5.39 -6.76 -9.35
C TYR A 51 -6.70 -6.52 -10.06
N GLU A 52 -6.61 -5.93 -11.24
CA GLU A 52 -7.70 -5.98 -12.20
C GLU A 52 -8.02 -7.43 -12.56
N ILE A 53 -9.30 -7.75 -12.79
CA ILE A 53 -9.67 -9.11 -13.20
C ILE A 53 -9.03 -9.51 -14.55
N SER A 54 -8.72 -8.54 -15.40
CA SER A 54 -7.97 -8.76 -16.65
C SER A 54 -6.60 -9.37 -16.42
N SER A 55 -5.96 -9.13 -15.27
CA SER A 55 -4.70 -9.75 -14.90
C SER A 55 -4.85 -11.25 -14.61
N VAL A 56 -5.99 -11.68 -14.04
CA VAL A 56 -6.31 -13.10 -13.82
C VAL A 56 -6.42 -13.86 -15.14
N SER A 57 -6.96 -13.20 -16.16
CA SER A 57 -7.14 -13.77 -17.49
C SER A 57 -5.85 -13.93 -18.30
N ARG A 58 -4.70 -13.52 -17.74
CA ARG A 58 -3.38 -13.79 -18.31
C ARG A 58 -2.87 -15.14 -17.81
N PRO A 59 -2.82 -16.17 -18.70
CA PRO A 59 -2.40 -17.51 -18.30
C PRO A 59 -1.00 -17.49 -17.66
N GLY A 60 -0.86 -18.17 -16.51
CA GLY A 60 0.40 -18.33 -15.81
C GLY A 60 0.83 -17.12 -14.95
N LEU A 61 0.19 -15.95 -15.01
CA LEU A 61 0.57 -14.80 -14.18
C LEU A 61 0.29 -15.10 -12.70
N LEU A 62 -0.96 -15.28 -12.32
CA LEU A 62 -1.35 -15.66 -10.96
C LEU A 62 -1.52 -17.18 -10.88
N SER A 63 -0.39 -17.88 -10.93
CA SER A 63 -0.31 -19.34 -10.94
C SER A 63 0.78 -19.83 -9.98
N ARG A 64 0.60 -21.01 -9.40
CA ARG A 64 1.66 -21.68 -8.60
C ARG A 64 2.92 -21.97 -9.42
N SER A 65 2.80 -22.06 -10.73
CA SER A 65 3.93 -22.28 -11.63
C SER A 65 4.83 -21.06 -11.78
N ASN A 66 4.31 -19.87 -11.52
CA ASN A 66 5.07 -18.62 -11.48
C ASN A 66 5.82 -18.50 -10.15
N ARG A 67 6.88 -19.27 -10.02
CA ARG A 67 7.61 -19.44 -8.75
C ARG A 67 8.19 -18.13 -8.21
N VAL A 68 8.71 -17.28 -9.10
CA VAL A 68 9.29 -15.98 -8.72
C VAL A 68 8.19 -15.08 -8.16
N TYR A 69 7.04 -15.00 -8.82
CA TYR A 69 5.92 -14.19 -8.37
C TYR A 69 5.37 -14.68 -7.01
N VAL A 70 5.18 -16.00 -6.87
CA VAL A 70 4.80 -16.62 -5.59
C VAL A 70 5.81 -16.27 -4.49
N GLN A 71 7.12 -16.34 -4.80
CA GLN A 71 8.16 -16.02 -3.82
C GLN A 71 8.15 -14.54 -3.45
N LEU A 72 7.98 -13.62 -4.41
CA LEU A 72 7.83 -12.19 -4.13
C LEU A 72 6.66 -11.93 -3.16
N VAL A 73 5.50 -12.54 -3.39
CA VAL A 73 4.36 -12.42 -2.48
C VAL A 73 4.66 -12.99 -1.09
N ARG A 74 5.28 -14.17 -1.01
CA ARG A 74 5.67 -14.79 0.26
C ARG A 74 6.72 -13.99 1.03
N THR A 75 7.61 -13.30 0.33
CA THR A 75 8.63 -12.44 0.93
C THR A 75 8.00 -11.21 1.61
N LEU A 76 6.88 -10.70 1.10
CA LEU A 76 6.08 -9.67 1.78
C LEU A 76 5.41 -10.19 3.05
N GLY A 77 5.10 -11.48 3.14
CA GLY A 77 4.52 -12.07 4.35
C GLY A 77 3.84 -13.40 4.10
N ALA A 78 3.77 -14.22 5.16
CA ALA A 78 3.08 -15.52 5.13
C ALA A 78 1.55 -15.40 5.11
N ARG A 79 1.02 -14.21 5.38
CA ARG A 79 -0.41 -13.91 5.41
C ARG A 79 -0.66 -12.58 4.73
N GLY A 80 -1.72 -12.50 3.98
CA GLY A 80 -2.15 -11.30 3.30
C GLY A 80 -3.46 -11.53 2.55
N VAL A 81 -3.87 -10.56 1.77
CA VAL A 81 -5.11 -10.61 1.00
C VAL A 81 -4.82 -10.23 -0.46
N ILE A 82 -5.26 -11.07 -1.37
CA ILE A 82 -5.36 -10.75 -2.78
C ILE A 82 -6.77 -10.20 -3.03
N ARG A 83 -6.88 -9.04 -3.61
CA ARG A 83 -8.15 -8.50 -4.09
C ARG A 83 -8.15 -8.55 -5.61
N ILE A 84 -9.14 -9.19 -6.19
CA ILE A 84 -9.40 -9.21 -7.63
C ILE A 84 -10.65 -8.38 -7.91
N GLY A 85 -10.50 -7.35 -8.71
CA GLY A 85 -11.56 -6.41 -9.01
C GLY A 85 -11.16 -5.44 -10.13
N GLY A 86 -11.15 -4.16 -9.80
CA GLY A 86 -10.77 -3.08 -10.71
C GLY A 86 -11.83 -2.78 -11.78
N ASN A 87 -11.55 -1.78 -12.61
CA ASN A 87 -12.50 -1.33 -13.65
C ASN A 87 -12.87 -2.42 -14.63
N THR A 88 -12.01 -3.40 -14.87
CA THR A 88 -12.27 -4.50 -15.80
C THR A 88 -13.23 -5.55 -15.25
N ALA A 89 -13.48 -5.57 -13.93
CA ALA A 89 -14.44 -6.49 -13.31
C ALA A 89 -15.88 -6.24 -13.81
N ASP A 90 -16.26 -4.97 -13.98
CA ASP A 90 -17.60 -4.58 -14.44
C ASP A 90 -17.84 -4.80 -15.95
N TYR A 91 -16.91 -5.46 -16.63
CA TYR A 91 -16.98 -5.88 -18.04
C TYR A 91 -16.52 -7.33 -18.23
N ALA A 92 -16.30 -8.05 -17.14
CA ALA A 92 -15.78 -9.40 -17.16
C ALA A 92 -16.93 -10.41 -17.19
N LYS A 93 -16.67 -11.58 -17.74
CA LYS A 93 -17.59 -12.71 -17.65
C LYS A 93 -16.84 -14.01 -17.40
N TYR A 94 -17.43 -14.86 -16.60
CA TYR A 94 -16.99 -16.23 -16.45
C TYR A 94 -17.56 -17.08 -17.60
N SER A 95 -16.68 -17.82 -18.28
CA SER A 95 -17.05 -18.79 -19.31
C SER A 95 -16.12 -20.00 -19.24
N PRO A 96 -16.58 -21.14 -18.71
CA PRO A 96 -15.69 -22.25 -18.30
C PRO A 96 -14.81 -22.80 -19.41
N ASN A 97 -15.35 -22.87 -20.65
CA ASN A 97 -14.70 -23.53 -21.79
C ASN A 97 -14.20 -22.55 -22.86
N ALA A 98 -14.42 -21.24 -22.70
CA ALA A 98 -13.92 -20.25 -23.65
C ALA A 98 -12.43 -20.00 -23.44
N ALA A 99 -11.74 -19.46 -24.46
CA ALA A 99 -10.40 -18.93 -24.27
C ALA A 99 -10.43 -17.77 -23.26
N ALA A 100 -9.46 -17.71 -22.35
CA ALA A 100 -9.28 -16.57 -21.48
C ALA A 100 -8.89 -15.34 -22.32
N VAL A 101 -9.48 -14.19 -22.00
CA VAL A 101 -9.24 -12.92 -22.71
C VAL A 101 -8.99 -11.82 -21.68
N SER A 102 -7.80 -11.22 -21.74
CA SER A 102 -7.47 -10.00 -21.00
C SER A 102 -7.85 -8.79 -21.85
N SER A 103 -8.80 -7.99 -21.41
CA SER A 103 -9.31 -6.84 -22.14
C SER A 103 -9.86 -5.79 -21.19
N ALA A 104 -9.78 -4.51 -21.59
CA ALA A 104 -10.39 -3.39 -20.86
C ALA A 104 -11.91 -3.50 -20.80
N ARG A 105 -12.52 -4.08 -21.85
CA ARG A 105 -13.96 -4.31 -21.93
C ARG A 105 -14.20 -5.67 -22.57
N GLY A 106 -14.73 -6.61 -21.80
CA GLY A 106 -14.99 -7.98 -22.26
C GLY A 106 -13.89 -8.97 -21.88
N THR A 107 -13.30 -8.80 -20.71
CA THR A 107 -12.45 -9.83 -20.08
C THR A 107 -13.23 -11.13 -19.93
N VAL A 108 -12.58 -12.25 -20.27
CA VAL A 108 -13.13 -13.59 -20.10
C VAL A 108 -12.24 -14.36 -19.16
N VAL A 109 -12.77 -14.75 -18.00
CA VAL A 109 -12.14 -15.71 -17.09
C VAL A 109 -12.70 -17.10 -17.33
N ASN A 110 -11.86 -18.13 -17.33
CA ASN A 110 -12.26 -19.50 -17.54
C ASN A 110 -11.76 -20.42 -16.42
N ASP A 111 -12.14 -21.67 -16.48
CA ASP A 111 -11.72 -22.67 -15.49
C ASP A 111 -10.21 -22.78 -15.31
N THR A 112 -9.46 -22.66 -16.38
CA THR A 112 -8.00 -22.83 -16.36
C THR A 112 -7.34 -21.71 -15.54
N VAL A 113 -7.62 -20.44 -15.86
CA VAL A 113 -7.02 -19.30 -15.13
C VAL A 113 -7.53 -19.20 -13.69
N LEU A 114 -8.77 -19.63 -13.42
CA LEU A 114 -9.29 -19.67 -12.05
C LEU A 114 -8.65 -20.79 -11.23
N LYS A 115 -8.40 -21.98 -11.81
CA LYS A 115 -7.62 -23.04 -11.15
C LYS A 115 -6.17 -22.64 -10.90
N ASP A 116 -5.55 -21.90 -11.84
CA ASP A 116 -4.25 -21.29 -11.64
C ASP A 116 -4.25 -20.34 -10.44
N LEU A 117 -5.23 -19.43 -10.35
CA LEU A 117 -5.41 -18.55 -9.20
C LEU A 117 -5.58 -19.34 -7.89
N GLY A 118 -6.38 -20.41 -7.88
CA GLY A 118 -6.53 -21.29 -6.70
C GLY A 118 -5.19 -21.87 -6.26
N GLY A 119 -4.38 -22.35 -7.22
CA GLY A 119 -3.03 -22.83 -6.96
C GLY A 119 -2.07 -21.73 -6.45
N PHE A 120 -2.22 -20.50 -6.95
CA PHE A 120 -1.47 -19.35 -6.47
C PHE A 120 -1.82 -18.98 -5.02
N LEU A 121 -3.11 -18.94 -4.68
CA LEU A 121 -3.58 -18.68 -3.31
C LEU A 121 -3.08 -19.76 -2.34
N GLU A 122 -3.10 -21.02 -2.75
CA GLU A 122 -2.54 -22.11 -1.95
C GLU A 122 -1.03 -21.96 -1.74
N ALA A 123 -0.27 -21.63 -2.80
CA ALA A 123 1.17 -21.49 -2.74
C ALA A 123 1.62 -20.27 -1.91
N THR A 124 0.86 -19.17 -1.93
CA THR A 124 1.17 -17.96 -1.14
C THR A 124 0.63 -18.02 0.28
N GLY A 125 -0.45 -18.75 0.53
CA GLY A 125 -1.18 -18.78 1.80
C GLY A 125 -2.08 -17.56 2.01
N TRP A 126 -2.28 -16.71 0.99
CA TRP A 126 -3.05 -15.48 1.10
C TRP A 126 -4.55 -15.71 0.85
N LYS A 127 -5.39 -14.86 1.44
CA LYS A 127 -6.84 -14.86 1.28
C LYS A 127 -7.25 -14.14 0.00
N LEU A 128 -8.52 -14.28 -0.39
CA LEU A 128 -9.10 -13.69 -1.60
C LEU A 128 -10.31 -12.82 -1.27
N ILE A 129 -10.34 -11.61 -1.81
CA ILE A 129 -11.53 -10.79 -2.06
C ILE A 129 -11.76 -10.79 -3.57
N TRP A 130 -13.01 -11.01 -4.00
CA TRP A 130 -13.36 -11.09 -5.41
C TRP A 130 -14.55 -10.19 -5.73
N ALA A 131 -14.39 -9.29 -6.70
CA ALA A 131 -15.47 -8.44 -7.19
C ALA A 131 -16.23 -9.13 -8.32
N LEU A 132 -17.56 -9.22 -8.16
CA LEU A 132 -18.49 -9.74 -9.16
C LEU A 132 -18.95 -8.61 -10.07
N ASP A 133 -19.15 -8.91 -11.38
CA ASP A 133 -19.62 -7.94 -12.36
C ASP A 133 -21.04 -7.45 -12.03
N LEU A 134 -21.15 -6.19 -11.62
CA LEU A 134 -22.42 -5.46 -11.51
C LEU A 134 -22.65 -4.53 -12.70
N GLY A 135 -21.59 -4.11 -13.38
CA GLY A 135 -21.65 -3.15 -14.47
C GLY A 135 -22.43 -3.66 -15.67
N GLN A 136 -22.09 -4.85 -16.17
CA GLN A 136 -22.67 -5.49 -17.34
C GLN A 136 -23.20 -6.91 -17.03
N GLY A 137 -22.99 -7.39 -15.79
CA GLY A 137 -23.31 -8.74 -15.36
C GLY A 137 -24.80 -9.00 -15.15
N THR A 138 -25.08 -10.24 -14.76
CA THR A 138 -26.40 -10.72 -14.35
C THR A 138 -26.27 -11.54 -13.08
N GLU A 139 -27.35 -11.69 -12.32
CA GLU A 139 -27.37 -12.52 -11.12
C GLU A 139 -26.99 -13.97 -11.43
N ALA A 140 -27.41 -14.52 -12.57
CA ALA A 140 -27.07 -15.88 -13.00
C ALA A 140 -25.56 -16.00 -13.30
N GLY A 141 -24.96 -14.99 -13.95
CA GLY A 141 -23.52 -14.91 -14.17
C GLY A 141 -22.74 -14.84 -12.86
N ALA A 142 -23.15 -13.96 -11.95
CA ALA A 142 -22.55 -13.82 -10.62
C ALA A 142 -22.62 -15.13 -9.81
N ILE A 143 -23.73 -15.87 -9.87
CA ILE A 143 -23.87 -17.19 -9.20
C ILE A 143 -22.90 -18.21 -9.81
N ALA A 144 -22.79 -18.27 -11.14
CA ALA A 144 -21.89 -19.21 -11.81
C ALA A 144 -20.43 -18.93 -11.45
N GLU A 145 -20.03 -17.64 -11.45
CA GLU A 145 -18.70 -17.17 -11.07
C GLU A 145 -18.42 -17.40 -9.60
N ALA A 146 -19.33 -17.04 -8.70
CA ALA A 146 -19.18 -17.27 -7.26
C ALA A 146 -19.02 -18.73 -6.90
N ARG A 147 -19.66 -19.65 -7.63
CA ARG A 147 -19.53 -21.10 -7.43
C ARG A 147 -18.11 -21.57 -7.68
N ILE A 148 -17.51 -21.20 -8.80
CA ILE A 148 -16.14 -21.62 -9.13
C ILE A 148 -15.13 -20.92 -8.24
N VAL A 149 -15.27 -19.61 -8.00
CA VAL A 149 -14.37 -18.84 -7.14
C VAL A 149 -14.40 -19.37 -5.71
N SER A 150 -15.57 -19.67 -5.15
CA SER A 150 -15.68 -20.31 -3.83
C SER A 150 -14.99 -21.68 -3.78
N SER A 151 -15.11 -22.46 -4.85
CA SER A 151 -14.47 -23.78 -4.94
C SER A 151 -12.95 -23.69 -4.98
N ILE A 152 -12.37 -22.75 -5.75
CA ILE A 152 -10.91 -22.66 -5.89
C ILE A 152 -10.25 -21.95 -4.69
N ALA A 153 -10.96 -21.04 -4.03
CA ALA A 153 -10.44 -20.31 -2.87
C ALA A 153 -10.64 -21.10 -1.56
N GLY A 154 -11.73 -21.86 -1.44
CA GLY A 154 -12.06 -22.61 -0.22
C GLY A 154 -12.09 -21.69 1.01
N GLU A 155 -11.41 -22.07 2.08
CA GLU A 155 -11.32 -21.31 3.33
C GLU A 155 -10.53 -19.99 3.19
N ARG A 156 -9.87 -19.77 2.06
CA ARG A 156 -9.17 -18.51 1.76
C ARG A 156 -10.09 -17.45 1.21
N LEU A 157 -11.32 -17.78 0.84
CA LEU A 157 -12.30 -16.77 0.43
C LEU A 157 -12.65 -15.88 1.62
N LEU A 158 -12.24 -14.62 1.56
CA LEU A 158 -12.53 -13.63 2.58
C LEU A 158 -13.88 -12.97 2.34
N ALA A 159 -14.14 -12.52 1.11
CA ALA A 159 -15.40 -11.89 0.74
C ALA A 159 -15.62 -11.82 -0.78
N PHE A 160 -16.88 -11.64 -1.17
CA PHE A 160 -17.27 -11.12 -2.47
C PHE A 160 -17.64 -9.63 -2.34
N GLU A 161 -17.22 -8.84 -3.30
CA GLU A 161 -17.72 -7.50 -3.59
C GLU A 161 -18.71 -7.57 -4.76
N ILE A 162 -19.70 -6.68 -4.82
CA ILE A 162 -20.68 -6.63 -5.90
C ILE A 162 -20.54 -5.30 -6.62
N GLY A 163 -19.86 -5.32 -7.76
CA GLY A 163 -19.42 -4.16 -8.52
C GLY A 163 -18.10 -3.58 -8.03
N ASN A 164 -17.42 -2.82 -8.89
CA ASN A 164 -16.23 -2.04 -8.60
C ASN A 164 -16.55 -0.55 -8.74
N GLU A 165 -16.28 0.26 -7.75
CA GLU A 165 -16.50 1.71 -7.78
C GLU A 165 -17.93 2.12 -8.21
N PRO A 166 -18.98 1.55 -7.63
CA PRO A 166 -20.35 1.80 -8.12
C PRO A 166 -20.79 3.26 -7.93
N ASP A 167 -20.13 4.02 -7.06
CA ASP A 167 -20.30 5.46 -6.92
C ASP A 167 -19.83 6.28 -8.15
N LEU A 168 -19.10 5.63 -9.06
CA LEU A 168 -18.68 6.19 -10.35
C LEU A 168 -19.47 5.64 -11.54
N PHE A 169 -20.45 4.74 -11.39
CA PHE A 169 -21.16 4.09 -12.48
C PHE A 169 -21.86 5.06 -13.45
N ALA A 170 -22.41 6.18 -12.95
CA ALA A 170 -22.94 7.22 -13.81
C ALA A 170 -21.84 7.86 -14.69
N ARG A 171 -20.69 8.15 -14.09
CA ARG A 171 -19.51 8.71 -14.79
C ARG A 171 -18.91 7.71 -15.79
N ALA A 172 -18.83 6.45 -15.42
CA ALA A 172 -18.31 5.36 -16.26
C ALA A 172 -19.33 4.93 -17.35
N LYS A 173 -20.54 5.50 -17.34
CA LYS A 173 -21.64 5.17 -18.26
C LYS A 173 -22.17 3.74 -18.15
N HIS A 174 -21.99 3.09 -16.99
CA HIS A 174 -22.68 1.84 -16.67
C HIS A 174 -24.17 2.08 -16.37
N ARG A 175 -24.49 3.26 -15.83
CA ARG A 175 -25.83 3.68 -15.43
C ARG A 175 -26.12 5.10 -15.90
N LYS A 176 -27.41 5.48 -15.81
CA LYS A 176 -27.87 6.84 -16.11
C LYS A 176 -27.24 7.89 -15.17
N PRO A 177 -27.22 9.18 -15.56
CA PRO A 177 -26.59 10.24 -14.76
C PRO A 177 -27.13 10.40 -13.33
N GLU A 178 -28.41 10.08 -13.11
CA GLU A 178 -29.09 10.23 -11.81
C GLU A 178 -28.84 9.05 -10.87
N TYR A 179 -28.10 8.03 -11.30
CA TYR A 179 -27.77 6.85 -10.50
C TYR A 179 -27.06 7.24 -9.22
N GLY A 180 -27.62 6.81 -8.10
CA GLY A 180 -27.13 7.12 -6.77
C GLY A 180 -27.08 5.91 -5.85
N TYR A 181 -26.82 6.17 -4.59
CA TYR A 181 -26.68 5.12 -3.58
C TYR A 181 -27.90 4.21 -3.47
N GLU A 182 -29.13 4.76 -3.51
CA GLU A 182 -30.36 3.98 -3.40
C GLU A 182 -30.56 3.03 -4.57
N ASP A 183 -30.25 3.49 -5.79
CA ASP A 183 -30.31 2.64 -6.98
C ASP A 183 -29.31 1.49 -6.87
N TRP A 184 -28.08 1.81 -6.47
CA TRP A 184 -27.05 0.80 -6.24
C TRP A 184 -27.42 -0.18 -5.14
N LEU A 185 -27.92 0.30 -4.00
CA LEU A 185 -28.29 -0.57 -2.87
C LEU A 185 -29.38 -1.56 -3.25
N ALA A 186 -30.35 -1.12 -4.08
CA ALA A 186 -31.38 -2.00 -4.61
C ALA A 186 -30.80 -3.10 -5.51
N GLU A 187 -29.84 -2.76 -6.39
CA GLU A 187 -29.14 -3.73 -7.23
C GLU A 187 -28.25 -4.67 -6.39
N TYR A 188 -27.49 -4.12 -5.45
CA TYR A 188 -26.67 -4.90 -4.51
C TYR A 188 -27.52 -5.94 -3.76
N ARG A 189 -28.65 -5.52 -3.18
CA ARG A 189 -29.57 -6.41 -2.45
C ARG A 189 -30.15 -7.50 -3.34
N ARG A 190 -30.45 -7.20 -4.59
CA ARG A 190 -30.96 -8.18 -5.57
C ARG A 190 -29.92 -9.25 -5.86
N TYR A 191 -28.66 -8.87 -6.15
CA TYR A 191 -27.55 -9.79 -6.35
C TYR A 191 -27.26 -10.60 -5.07
N LYS A 192 -27.19 -9.94 -3.93
CA LYS A 192 -26.96 -10.60 -2.64
C LYS A 192 -28.03 -11.63 -2.35
N ALA A 193 -29.29 -11.33 -2.56
CA ALA A 193 -30.39 -12.27 -2.35
C ALA A 193 -30.30 -13.50 -3.27
N ALA A 194 -29.96 -13.29 -4.55
CA ALA A 194 -29.78 -14.37 -5.52
C ALA A 194 -28.61 -15.28 -5.12
N LEU A 195 -27.46 -14.69 -4.72
CA LEU A 195 -26.28 -15.42 -4.26
C LEU A 195 -26.55 -16.19 -2.95
N ARG A 196 -27.24 -15.57 -1.98
CA ARG A 196 -27.59 -16.20 -0.70
C ARG A 196 -28.52 -17.41 -0.83
N LYS A 197 -29.38 -17.40 -1.85
CA LYS A 197 -30.26 -18.54 -2.14
C LYS A 197 -29.45 -19.81 -2.49
N GLU A 198 -28.35 -19.64 -3.24
CA GLU A 198 -27.46 -20.77 -3.61
C GLU A 198 -26.39 -21.05 -2.54
N PHE A 199 -25.88 -19.98 -1.91
CA PHE A 199 -24.79 -20.03 -0.95
C PHE A 199 -25.18 -19.29 0.35
N PRO A 200 -25.93 -19.90 1.27
CA PRO A 200 -26.49 -19.21 2.44
C PRO A 200 -25.48 -18.51 3.35
N ARG A 201 -24.21 -18.95 3.34
CA ARG A 201 -23.12 -18.43 4.18
C ARG A 201 -22.04 -17.69 3.40
N ILE A 202 -22.30 -17.31 2.15
CA ILE A 202 -21.35 -16.55 1.33
C ILE A 202 -21.01 -15.21 2.01
N PRO A 203 -19.72 -14.86 2.20
CA PRO A 203 -19.34 -13.62 2.84
C PRO A 203 -19.37 -12.47 1.83
N PHE A 204 -19.84 -11.29 2.27
CA PHE A 204 -19.85 -10.07 1.46
C PHE A 204 -19.02 -8.96 2.08
N ALA A 205 -18.45 -8.13 1.22
CA ALA A 205 -17.82 -6.86 1.54
C ALA A 205 -18.40 -5.76 0.65
N GLY A 206 -18.27 -4.51 1.07
CA GLY A 206 -18.75 -3.39 0.29
C GLY A 206 -18.64 -2.05 1.02
N PRO A 207 -19.05 -0.98 0.36
CA PRO A 207 -19.62 -0.88 -0.99
C PRO A 207 -18.60 -0.85 -2.13
N ASP A 208 -17.31 -0.92 -1.84
CA ASP A 208 -16.19 -0.81 -2.81
C ASP A 208 -16.18 0.54 -3.55
N ALA A 209 -16.47 1.62 -2.80
CA ALA A 209 -16.62 2.96 -3.34
C ALA A 209 -15.26 3.63 -3.61
N ALA A 210 -15.16 4.37 -4.73
CA ALA A 210 -13.94 5.07 -5.14
C ALA A 210 -13.68 6.37 -4.36
N VAL A 211 -14.67 7.24 -4.29
CA VAL A 211 -14.52 8.62 -3.78
C VAL A 211 -15.56 9.04 -2.77
N ARG A 212 -16.73 8.44 -2.77
CA ARG A 212 -17.85 8.83 -1.92
C ARG A 212 -17.83 8.10 -0.59
N THR A 213 -17.05 8.59 0.37
CA THR A 213 -16.96 8.01 1.73
C THR A 213 -18.34 7.91 2.41
N GLU A 214 -19.28 8.78 2.08
CA GLU A 214 -20.66 8.71 2.59
C GLU A 214 -21.39 7.43 2.15
N TRP A 215 -21.01 6.81 1.02
CA TRP A 215 -21.57 5.52 0.64
C TRP A 215 -21.17 4.41 1.61
N VAL A 216 -19.92 4.44 2.10
CA VAL A 216 -19.47 3.48 3.12
C VAL A 216 -20.19 3.69 4.44
N THR A 217 -20.41 4.94 4.85
CA THR A 217 -21.14 5.27 6.08
C THR A 217 -22.59 4.77 6.00
N ARG A 218 -23.25 4.98 4.87
CA ARG A 218 -24.61 4.49 4.62
C ARG A 218 -24.66 2.97 4.55
N PHE A 219 -23.74 2.34 3.82
CA PHE A 219 -23.63 0.89 3.72
C PHE A 219 -23.42 0.23 5.09
N ALA A 220 -22.62 0.83 5.95
CA ALA A 220 -22.42 0.34 7.31
C ALA A 220 -23.72 0.33 8.12
N ALA A 221 -24.59 1.32 7.92
CA ALA A 221 -25.90 1.38 8.56
C ALA A 221 -26.89 0.37 7.96
N ASP A 222 -26.92 0.25 6.62
CA ASP A 222 -27.90 -0.54 5.88
C ASP A 222 -27.56 -2.05 5.84
N GLU A 223 -26.28 -2.40 5.64
CA GLU A 223 -25.81 -3.75 5.32
C GLU A 223 -24.64 -4.21 6.21
N GLY A 224 -24.11 -3.36 7.09
CA GLY A 224 -22.90 -3.65 7.87
C GLY A 224 -23.01 -4.93 8.68
N LYS A 225 -24.15 -5.19 9.35
CA LYS A 225 -24.33 -6.41 10.16
C LYS A 225 -24.31 -7.71 9.37
N ASP A 226 -24.52 -7.65 8.08
CA ASP A 226 -24.52 -8.81 7.15
C ASP A 226 -23.30 -8.82 6.23
N SER A 227 -22.31 -7.99 6.54
CA SER A 227 -21.04 -7.88 5.81
C SER A 227 -19.87 -8.26 6.71
N VAL A 228 -18.77 -8.71 6.12
CA VAL A 228 -17.53 -9.05 6.83
C VAL A 228 -16.49 -7.93 6.78
N LEU A 229 -16.61 -7.02 5.80
CA LEU A 229 -15.75 -5.86 5.61
C LEU A 229 -16.53 -4.68 5.05
N LEU A 230 -16.20 -3.48 5.50
CA LEU A 230 -16.49 -2.23 4.80
C LEU A 230 -15.30 -1.92 3.88
N THR A 231 -15.55 -1.58 2.61
CA THR A 231 -14.50 -1.39 1.61
C THR A 231 -14.58 -0.01 0.95
N HIS A 232 -13.41 0.56 0.69
CA HIS A 232 -13.24 1.85 0.05
C HIS A 232 -11.93 1.86 -0.73
N HIS A 233 -11.80 2.76 -1.71
CA HIS A 233 -10.57 2.97 -2.46
C HIS A 233 -9.88 4.27 -2.07
N TYR A 234 -8.60 4.39 -2.43
CA TYR A 234 -7.87 5.63 -2.27
C TYR A 234 -6.80 5.78 -3.34
N TYR A 235 -6.84 6.91 -3.99
CA TYR A 235 -5.74 7.47 -4.77
C TYR A 235 -5.56 8.92 -4.37
N ARG A 236 -4.31 9.37 -4.31
CA ARG A 236 -4.05 10.77 -3.97
C ARG A 236 -4.78 11.72 -4.92
N GLU A 237 -4.73 11.40 -6.22
CA GLU A 237 -5.50 12.01 -7.30
C GLU A 237 -5.39 11.15 -8.56
N GLY A 238 -6.06 11.57 -9.65
CA GLY A 238 -5.79 11.03 -10.98
C GLY A 238 -4.43 11.47 -11.47
N GLN A 239 -3.73 10.61 -12.22
CA GLN A 239 -2.48 10.98 -12.86
C GLN A 239 -2.68 12.20 -13.77
N ASN A 240 -1.83 13.20 -13.58
CA ASN A 240 -1.82 14.43 -14.38
C ASN A 240 -0.41 15.06 -14.40
N PRO A 241 -0.15 16.06 -15.25
CA PRO A 241 1.16 16.69 -15.35
C PRO A 241 1.69 17.34 -14.06
N SER A 242 0.80 17.70 -13.12
CA SER A 242 1.19 18.29 -11.82
C SER A 242 1.44 17.26 -10.74
N SER A 243 1.27 15.97 -11.02
CA SER A 243 1.64 14.89 -10.08
C SER A 243 3.16 14.89 -9.89
N SER A 244 3.63 15.13 -8.67
CA SER A 244 5.05 15.28 -8.33
C SER A 244 5.42 14.52 -7.06
N ILE A 245 6.72 14.38 -6.81
CA ILE A 245 7.26 13.76 -5.58
C ILE A 245 6.82 14.57 -4.35
N GLU A 246 6.90 15.90 -4.38
CA GLU A 246 6.49 16.77 -3.28
C GLU A 246 5.00 16.57 -2.97
N LYS A 247 4.17 16.47 -4.01
CA LYS A 247 2.74 16.18 -3.84
C LYS A 247 2.52 14.78 -3.27
N LEU A 248 3.25 13.77 -3.73
CA LEU A 248 3.14 12.40 -3.23
C LEU A 248 3.48 12.32 -1.74
N LEU A 249 4.57 12.95 -1.33
CA LEU A 249 5.10 12.88 0.04
C LEU A 249 4.48 13.89 1.01
N GLY A 250 3.83 14.93 0.47
CA GLY A 250 3.17 15.97 1.26
C GLY A 250 1.87 15.48 1.93
N VAL A 251 1.32 16.33 2.79
CA VAL A 251 0.04 16.06 3.45
C VAL A 251 -1.10 16.04 2.43
N ASP A 252 -1.94 15.00 2.47
CA ASP A 252 -3.21 14.98 1.74
C ASP A 252 -4.35 15.45 2.65
N PRO A 253 -4.96 16.61 2.37
CA PRO A 253 -6.05 17.12 3.20
C PRO A 253 -7.31 16.24 3.17
N LYS A 254 -7.46 15.36 2.19
CA LYS A 254 -8.62 14.45 2.07
C LYS A 254 -8.46 13.19 2.92
N LEU A 255 -7.23 12.71 3.13
CA LEU A 255 -6.99 11.39 3.72
C LEU A 255 -7.51 11.29 5.16
N GLN A 256 -7.15 12.23 6.03
CA GLN A 256 -7.54 12.13 7.44
C GLN A 256 -9.05 12.25 7.66
N PRO A 257 -9.80 13.16 7.02
CA PRO A 257 -11.26 13.17 7.07
C PRO A 257 -11.89 11.86 6.59
N GLN A 258 -11.40 11.30 5.49
CA GLN A 258 -11.84 10.00 4.97
C GLN A 258 -11.64 8.88 6.00
N LEU A 259 -10.43 8.73 6.54
CA LEU A 259 -10.13 7.69 7.53
C LEU A 259 -10.95 7.86 8.82
N THR A 260 -11.20 9.10 9.23
CA THR A 260 -12.05 9.40 10.38
C THR A 260 -13.49 8.90 10.16
N ALA A 261 -14.06 9.16 8.99
CA ALA A 261 -15.42 8.72 8.64
C ALA A 261 -15.50 7.18 8.53
N LEU A 262 -14.52 6.54 7.88
CA LEU A 262 -14.46 5.08 7.76
C LEU A 262 -14.33 4.39 9.12
N LYS A 263 -13.48 4.92 10.00
CA LYS A 263 -13.33 4.42 11.38
C LYS A 263 -14.63 4.56 12.16
N ALA A 264 -15.31 5.69 12.06
CA ALA A 264 -16.59 5.91 12.74
C ALA A 264 -17.67 4.94 12.23
N ALA A 265 -17.77 4.73 10.91
CA ALA A 265 -18.68 3.78 10.30
C ALA A 265 -18.40 2.33 10.77
N SER A 266 -17.15 1.93 10.77
CA SER A 266 -16.69 0.63 11.28
C SER A 266 -17.07 0.41 12.75
N GLN A 267 -16.84 1.40 13.60
CA GLN A 267 -17.18 1.33 15.01
C GLN A 267 -18.69 1.26 15.25
N ALA A 268 -19.48 1.97 14.45
CA ALA A 268 -20.94 2.01 14.58
C ALA A 268 -21.62 0.66 14.28
N CYS A 269 -21.10 -0.10 13.29
CA CYS A 269 -21.66 -1.41 12.92
C CYS A 269 -20.87 -2.62 13.48
N GLY A 270 -19.67 -2.40 14.03
CA GLY A 270 -18.79 -3.45 14.55
C GLY A 270 -18.08 -4.25 13.47
N VAL A 271 -18.06 -3.77 12.21
CA VAL A 271 -17.42 -4.43 11.07
C VAL A 271 -16.13 -3.69 10.69
N PRO A 272 -14.99 -4.38 10.54
CA PRO A 272 -13.74 -3.74 10.17
C PRO A 272 -13.82 -3.11 8.77
N TYR A 273 -13.03 -2.05 8.54
CA TYR A 273 -12.89 -1.49 7.19
C TYR A 273 -11.52 -1.77 6.59
N ARG A 274 -11.45 -1.87 5.27
CA ARG A 274 -10.25 -2.11 4.49
C ARG A 274 -10.20 -1.18 3.27
N ILE A 275 -9.03 -0.70 2.92
CA ILE A 275 -8.83 -0.01 1.65
C ILE A 275 -8.49 -1.07 0.60
N CYS A 276 -9.49 -1.46 -0.19
CA CYS A 276 -9.41 -2.62 -1.09
C CYS A 276 -8.72 -2.33 -2.41
N GLU A 277 -8.62 -1.06 -2.80
CA GLU A 277 -7.84 -0.63 -3.95
C GLU A 277 -7.16 0.70 -3.62
N VAL A 278 -5.85 0.75 -3.80
CA VAL A 278 -5.08 1.95 -3.52
C VAL A 278 -3.77 1.95 -4.26
N ASN A 279 -3.38 3.15 -4.69
CA ASN A 279 -1.99 3.46 -4.99
C ASN A 279 -1.77 4.99 -5.02
N SER A 280 -0.58 5.43 -5.42
CA SER A 280 -0.16 6.83 -5.43
C SER A 280 -1.09 7.73 -6.27
N PHE A 281 -1.17 7.50 -7.57
CA PHE A 281 -1.99 8.26 -8.52
C PHE A 281 -2.76 7.29 -9.41
N SER A 282 -4.09 7.44 -9.54
CA SER A 282 -4.87 6.53 -10.37
C SER A 282 -4.50 6.62 -11.86
N GLY A 283 -4.85 5.60 -12.65
CA GLY A 283 -4.48 5.52 -14.06
C GLY A 283 -3.06 5.00 -14.32
N GLY A 284 -2.55 4.12 -13.46
CA GLY A 284 -1.26 3.47 -13.64
C GLY A 284 -0.07 4.18 -12.98
N GLY A 285 -0.32 5.22 -12.16
CA GLY A 285 0.74 5.99 -11.52
C GLY A 285 1.42 7.02 -12.41
N ARG A 286 2.33 7.79 -11.86
CA ARG A 286 3.13 8.80 -12.59
C ARG A 286 4.56 8.31 -12.74
N PRO A 287 5.05 8.02 -13.96
CA PRO A 287 6.46 7.67 -14.20
C PRO A 287 7.43 8.75 -13.68
N GLY A 288 8.47 8.35 -12.98
CA GLY A 288 9.42 9.26 -12.33
C GLY A 288 8.94 9.84 -11.00
N VAL A 289 7.78 9.38 -10.52
CA VAL A 289 7.22 9.72 -9.19
C VAL A 289 6.80 8.45 -8.47
N SER A 290 5.84 7.72 -9.00
CA SER A 290 5.28 6.51 -8.37
C SER A 290 6.29 5.35 -8.31
N ASP A 291 7.15 5.25 -9.31
CA ASP A 291 8.15 4.20 -9.51
C ASP A 291 9.52 4.53 -8.88
N THR A 292 9.56 5.42 -7.90
CA THR A 292 10.81 5.91 -7.30
C THR A 292 10.92 5.64 -5.81
N MET A 293 12.06 5.96 -5.21
CA MET A 293 12.27 5.89 -3.75
C MET A 293 11.20 6.68 -2.99
N ALA A 294 10.65 7.76 -3.59
CA ALA A 294 9.52 8.48 -3.01
C ALA A 294 8.28 7.58 -2.84
N GLY A 295 7.99 6.72 -3.83
CA GLY A 295 6.91 5.73 -3.73
C GLY A 295 7.13 4.74 -2.59
N ALA A 296 8.37 4.28 -2.39
CA ALA A 296 8.71 3.39 -1.28
C ALA A 296 8.49 4.05 0.09
N LEU A 297 8.87 5.32 0.25
CA LEU A 297 8.67 6.05 1.51
C LEU A 297 7.19 6.39 1.72
N TRP A 298 6.48 6.73 0.64
CA TRP A 298 5.05 7.01 0.69
C TRP A 298 4.25 5.80 1.16
N VAL A 299 4.44 4.63 0.57
CA VAL A 299 3.66 3.44 0.93
C VAL A 299 3.93 3.01 2.36
N LEU A 300 5.17 3.10 2.84
CA LEU A 300 5.53 2.78 4.22
C LEU A 300 4.78 3.70 5.22
N ASP A 301 4.81 5.02 4.98
CA ASP A 301 4.10 6.02 5.79
C ASP A 301 2.57 5.82 5.70
N TYR A 302 2.06 5.56 4.50
CA TYR A 302 0.65 5.36 4.25
C TYR A 302 0.09 4.13 4.99
N MET A 303 0.77 2.99 4.93
CA MET A 303 0.34 1.77 5.61
C MET A 303 0.29 1.94 7.13
N PHE A 304 1.29 2.62 7.72
CA PHE A 304 1.24 2.95 9.14
C PHE A 304 0.14 3.96 9.47
N THR A 305 -0.11 4.93 8.60
CA THR A 305 -1.22 5.88 8.76
C THR A 305 -2.57 5.16 8.79
N LEU A 306 -2.78 4.20 7.89
CA LEU A 306 -3.98 3.35 7.88
C LEU A 306 -4.11 2.55 9.19
N ALA A 307 -3.04 1.89 9.61
CA ALA A 307 -3.02 1.10 10.84
C ALA A 307 -3.35 1.98 12.08
N ALA A 308 -2.80 3.18 12.16
CA ALA A 308 -3.06 4.13 13.24
C ALA A 308 -4.52 4.62 13.27
N ASN A 309 -5.21 4.57 12.15
CA ASN A 309 -6.63 4.89 12.05
C ASN A 309 -7.55 3.67 12.20
N GLY A 310 -7.01 2.49 12.55
CA GLY A 310 -7.80 1.28 12.81
C GLY A 310 -8.25 0.53 11.56
N CYS A 311 -7.62 0.80 10.40
CA CYS A 311 -7.86 0.05 9.19
C CYS A 311 -7.43 -1.41 9.36
N ALA A 312 -8.23 -2.36 8.87
CA ALA A 312 -7.93 -3.79 8.95
C ALA A 312 -6.92 -4.26 7.88
N GLY A 313 -6.67 -3.45 6.88
CA GLY A 313 -5.68 -3.76 5.85
C GLY A 313 -5.83 -2.95 4.58
N VAL A 314 -4.93 -3.23 3.65
CA VAL A 314 -4.81 -2.49 2.39
C VAL A 314 -4.53 -3.45 1.25
N ASN A 315 -5.02 -3.15 0.04
CA ASN A 315 -4.65 -3.85 -1.19
C ASN A 315 -4.01 -2.85 -2.15
N MET A 316 -2.67 -2.94 -2.27
CA MET A 316 -1.92 -2.11 -3.21
C MET A 316 -2.19 -2.56 -4.64
N GLU A 317 -2.74 -1.68 -5.46
CA GLU A 317 -3.04 -1.99 -6.85
C GLU A 317 -1.76 -2.32 -7.63
N THR A 318 -1.78 -3.47 -8.27
CA THR A 318 -0.60 -4.10 -8.86
C THR A 318 -0.86 -4.32 -10.35
N GLY A 319 -0.53 -3.34 -11.16
CA GLY A 319 -0.77 -3.35 -12.59
C GLY A 319 0.29 -4.10 -13.39
N VAL A 320 0.47 -5.39 -13.12
CA VAL A 320 1.41 -6.25 -13.85
C VAL A 320 0.75 -6.81 -15.10
N ASN A 321 1.31 -6.52 -16.27
CA ASN A 321 0.80 -6.97 -17.58
C ASN A 321 -0.71 -6.77 -17.78
N GLN A 322 -1.23 -5.77 -17.12
CA GLN A 322 -2.60 -5.36 -17.22
C GLN A 322 -2.80 -4.64 -18.54
N LEU A 323 -3.68 -5.16 -19.39
CA LEU A 323 -4.04 -4.51 -20.65
C LEU A 323 -2.83 -4.08 -21.51
N ASP A 324 -1.79 -4.92 -21.54
CA ASP A 324 -0.54 -4.71 -22.30
C ASP A 324 0.29 -3.51 -21.83
N PHE A 325 0.13 -3.04 -20.59
CA PHE A 325 1.03 -2.08 -19.98
C PHE A 325 1.35 -2.41 -18.52
N ILE A 326 2.48 -1.91 -18.03
CA ILE A 326 2.92 -2.02 -16.64
C ILE A 326 2.70 -0.67 -15.97
N SER A 327 1.94 -0.68 -14.89
CA SER A 327 1.71 0.53 -14.10
C SER A 327 2.98 0.99 -13.40
N SER A 328 3.24 2.29 -13.41
CA SER A 328 4.40 2.89 -12.73
C SER A 328 4.38 2.66 -11.22
N TYR A 329 3.22 2.52 -10.63
CA TYR A 329 3.08 2.26 -9.19
C TYR A 329 3.16 0.78 -8.81
N SER A 330 3.25 -0.13 -9.78
CA SER A 330 3.21 -1.57 -9.47
C SER A 330 4.35 -1.98 -8.54
N PRO A 331 4.06 -2.55 -7.34
CA PRO A 331 5.14 -3.01 -6.45
C PRO A 331 5.90 -4.20 -7.03
N ILE A 332 5.24 -5.05 -7.82
CA ILE A 332 5.88 -6.12 -8.58
C ILE A 332 5.72 -5.79 -10.07
N GLY A 333 6.82 -5.64 -10.77
CA GLY A 333 6.81 -5.39 -12.21
C GLY A 333 7.36 -6.56 -12.99
N ASP A 334 7.18 -6.55 -14.31
CA ASP A 334 7.89 -7.43 -15.21
C ASP A 334 8.69 -6.64 -16.26
N ASP A 335 9.48 -7.35 -17.04
CA ASP A 335 10.37 -6.78 -18.05
C ASP A 335 9.84 -7.00 -19.47
N GLU A 336 8.52 -7.17 -19.65
CA GLU A 336 7.86 -7.50 -20.91
C GLU A 336 8.17 -8.92 -21.44
N HIS A 337 9.11 -9.63 -20.79
CA HIS A 337 9.47 -11.01 -21.10
C HIS A 337 8.98 -12.00 -20.04
N GLY A 338 8.19 -11.53 -19.06
CA GLY A 338 7.64 -12.36 -17.99
C GLY A 338 8.60 -12.57 -16.82
N HIS A 339 9.70 -11.84 -16.73
CA HIS A 339 10.57 -11.86 -15.56
C HIS A 339 10.06 -10.84 -14.52
N HIS A 340 9.58 -11.33 -13.42
CA HIS A 340 9.03 -10.49 -12.37
C HIS A 340 10.12 -10.05 -11.37
N SER A 341 10.00 -8.80 -10.90
CA SER A 341 10.95 -8.24 -9.94
C SER A 341 10.29 -7.25 -9.01
N ALA A 342 10.87 -7.08 -7.81
CA ALA A 342 10.49 -6.01 -6.87
C ALA A 342 10.80 -4.64 -7.47
N LYS A 343 9.83 -3.72 -7.43
CA LYS A 343 9.98 -2.32 -7.81
C LYS A 343 10.07 -1.45 -6.55
N ALA A 344 10.23 -0.14 -6.72
CA ALA A 344 10.47 0.79 -5.62
C ALA A 344 9.47 0.63 -4.46
N GLU A 345 8.18 0.65 -4.75
CA GLU A 345 7.12 0.55 -3.76
C GLU A 345 7.18 -0.75 -2.94
N TYR A 346 7.60 -1.86 -3.56
CA TYR A 346 7.77 -3.14 -2.89
C TYR A 346 8.66 -3.05 -1.65
N TYR A 347 9.75 -2.25 -1.69
CA TYR A 347 10.67 -2.12 -0.56
C TYR A 347 10.05 -1.39 0.63
N GLY A 348 9.15 -0.44 0.38
CA GLY A 348 8.36 0.20 1.44
C GLY A 348 7.37 -0.78 2.08
N MET A 349 6.69 -1.61 1.26
CA MET A 349 5.83 -2.69 1.73
C MET A 349 6.63 -3.74 2.53
N LEU A 350 7.81 -4.12 2.05
CA LEU A 350 8.69 -5.07 2.75
C LEU A 350 9.16 -4.51 4.09
N ALA A 351 9.51 -3.21 4.17
CA ALA A 351 9.84 -2.56 5.43
C ALA A 351 8.66 -2.57 6.41
N PHE A 352 7.44 -2.30 5.91
CA PHE A 352 6.22 -2.42 6.72
C PHE A 352 6.00 -3.86 7.20
N SER A 353 6.22 -4.87 6.36
CA SER A 353 6.02 -6.27 6.74
C SER A 353 6.94 -6.73 7.88
N LEU A 354 8.09 -6.07 8.04
CA LEU A 354 9.01 -6.34 9.14
C LEU A 354 8.60 -5.59 10.42
N ALA A 355 8.12 -4.36 10.27
CA ALA A 355 7.87 -3.42 11.36
C ALA A 355 6.41 -3.36 11.84
N GLY A 356 5.44 -3.53 10.93
CA GLY A 356 4.01 -3.39 11.20
C GLY A 356 3.39 -4.65 11.79
N LYS A 357 3.86 -5.11 12.94
CA LYS A 357 3.40 -6.34 13.60
C LYS A 357 2.96 -6.09 15.04
N GLY A 358 1.91 -6.77 15.43
CA GLY A 358 1.41 -6.72 16.80
C GLY A 358 0.68 -5.43 17.11
N GLN A 359 0.88 -4.91 18.32
CA GLN A 359 0.19 -3.73 18.81
C GLN A 359 0.88 -2.45 18.36
N LEU A 360 0.17 -1.57 17.67
CA LEU A 360 0.63 -0.23 17.39
C LEU A 360 0.59 0.61 18.69
N ILE A 361 1.63 1.38 18.94
CA ILE A 361 1.87 2.12 20.18
C ILE A 361 2.01 3.61 19.87
N ALA A 362 1.49 4.46 20.76
CA ALA A 362 1.62 5.89 20.62
C ALA A 362 3.07 6.36 20.69
N VAL A 363 3.40 7.35 19.89
CA VAL A 363 4.69 8.03 19.89
C VAL A 363 4.47 9.52 20.09
N GLU A 364 5.24 10.12 20.98
CA GLU A 364 5.35 11.57 21.17
C GLU A 364 6.64 12.04 20.50
N SER A 365 6.54 13.05 19.66
CA SER A 365 7.70 13.64 18.97
C SER A 365 7.66 15.16 19.11
N ASP A 366 8.81 15.77 19.30
CA ASP A 366 8.99 17.23 19.27
C ASP A 366 9.23 17.76 17.84
N SER A 367 9.35 16.86 16.86
CA SER A 367 9.39 17.25 15.46
C SER A 367 8.01 17.66 14.96
N ASN A 368 7.90 18.90 14.52
CA ASN A 368 6.73 19.43 13.80
C ASN A 368 6.87 19.28 12.26
N SER A 369 7.96 18.69 11.78
CA SER A 369 8.20 18.52 10.35
C SER A 369 7.28 17.43 9.77
N PRO A 370 6.51 17.71 8.72
CA PRO A 370 5.73 16.70 8.03
C PRO A 370 6.59 15.66 7.31
N GLU A 371 7.88 15.97 7.10
CA GLU A 371 8.84 15.10 6.42
C GLU A 371 9.35 13.96 7.33
N ILE A 372 9.32 14.16 8.65
CA ILE A 372 9.78 13.14 9.62
C ILE A 372 8.56 12.44 10.22
N LYS A 373 8.48 11.13 10.00
CA LYS A 373 7.43 10.28 10.57
C LYS A 373 8.03 9.24 11.48
N THR A 374 7.31 8.93 12.54
CA THR A 374 7.71 7.92 13.52
C THR A 374 6.53 7.06 13.92
N TYR A 375 6.76 5.76 13.90
CA TYR A 375 5.79 4.76 14.34
C TYR A 375 6.47 3.76 15.27
N ALA A 376 5.71 3.20 16.20
CA ALA A 376 6.18 2.15 17.08
C ALA A 376 5.18 1.01 17.17
N THR A 377 5.68 -0.22 17.17
CA THR A 377 4.88 -1.43 17.36
C THR A 377 5.48 -2.33 18.41
N GLN A 378 4.63 -3.18 19.00
CA GLN A 378 5.02 -4.20 19.94
C GLN A 378 4.54 -5.56 19.39
N PRO A 379 5.42 -6.30 18.68
CA PRO A 379 5.08 -7.59 18.10
C PRO A 379 4.89 -8.71 19.13
N GLY A 380 5.37 -8.53 20.34
CA GLY A 380 5.24 -9.47 21.46
C GLY A 380 5.69 -8.85 22.77
N HIS A 381 5.61 -9.60 23.87
CA HIS A 381 6.00 -9.10 25.19
C HIS A 381 7.46 -8.64 25.23
N GLY A 382 7.66 -7.38 25.57
CA GLY A 382 8.98 -6.77 25.78
C GLY A 382 9.74 -6.39 24.50
N ALA A 383 9.30 -6.78 23.31
CA ALA A 383 9.92 -6.39 22.05
C ALA A 383 9.31 -5.08 21.54
N LEU A 384 10.13 -4.16 21.07
CA LEU A 384 9.70 -2.91 20.44
C LEU A 384 10.30 -2.83 19.04
N THR A 385 9.48 -2.37 18.08
CA THR A 385 9.96 -2.00 16.76
C THR A 385 9.60 -0.55 16.49
N ILE A 386 10.59 0.27 16.17
CA ILE A 386 10.43 1.69 15.88
C ILE A 386 10.74 1.90 14.38
N THR A 387 9.86 2.56 13.68
CA THR A 387 10.06 2.96 12.28
C THR A 387 10.19 4.47 12.21
N LEU A 388 11.32 4.92 11.69
CA LEU A 388 11.59 6.33 11.40
C LEU A 388 11.61 6.51 9.88
N ILE A 389 10.94 7.52 9.37
CA ILE A 389 10.89 7.83 7.95
C ILE A 389 11.30 9.28 7.75
N ASN A 390 12.29 9.52 6.88
CA ASN A 390 12.72 10.83 6.46
C ASN A 390 12.40 11.03 4.98
N LYS A 391 11.40 11.85 4.72
CA LYS A 391 10.96 12.21 3.36
C LYS A 391 11.64 13.48 2.85
N GLY A 392 12.44 14.14 3.70
CA GLY A 392 13.10 15.41 3.44
C GLY A 392 14.53 15.27 2.94
N ALA A 393 15.15 16.44 2.69
CA ALA A 393 16.51 16.56 2.18
C ALA A 393 17.59 16.71 3.26
N SER A 394 17.21 16.88 4.54
CA SER A 394 18.14 17.00 5.67
C SER A 394 18.45 15.65 6.31
N ALA A 395 19.50 15.59 7.10
CA ALA A 395 19.88 14.41 7.88
C ALA A 395 19.77 14.71 9.38
N PRO A 396 18.56 14.68 9.97
CA PRO A 396 18.39 14.97 11.40
C PRO A 396 19.01 13.89 12.28
N VAL A 397 19.42 14.32 13.48
CA VAL A 397 19.75 13.44 14.58
C VAL A 397 18.51 13.22 15.43
N ILE A 398 18.10 11.96 15.61
CA ILE A 398 16.90 11.60 16.35
C ILE A 398 17.30 10.85 17.61
N SER A 399 16.92 11.38 18.77
CA SER A 399 17.03 10.69 20.06
C SER A 399 15.72 9.95 20.34
N VAL A 400 15.79 8.62 20.46
CA VAL A 400 14.62 7.78 20.71
C VAL A 400 14.66 7.28 22.15
N ASN A 401 13.64 7.66 22.92
CA ASN A 401 13.40 7.15 24.27
C ASN A 401 12.42 5.95 24.17
N LEU A 402 12.92 4.77 24.49
CA LEU A 402 12.20 3.49 24.46
C LEU A 402 11.29 3.27 25.67
N GLY A 403 11.32 4.20 26.64
CA GLY A 403 10.59 4.09 27.91
C GLY A 403 11.43 3.44 29.04
N GLU A 404 10.98 3.65 30.26
CA GLU A 404 11.70 3.22 31.48
C GLU A 404 11.70 1.69 31.68
N HIS A 405 10.77 0.99 31.02
CA HIS A 405 10.59 -0.45 31.16
C HIS A 405 11.44 -1.29 30.22
N THR A 406 12.17 -0.67 29.27
CA THR A 406 13.04 -1.43 28.39
C THR A 406 14.29 -1.91 29.11
N LYS A 407 14.58 -3.20 28.99
CA LYS A 407 15.84 -3.81 29.48
C LYS A 407 16.89 -3.92 28.36
N ALA A 408 16.53 -3.49 27.14
CA ALA A 408 17.42 -3.57 25.99
C ALA A 408 18.71 -2.75 26.24
N ARG A 409 19.86 -3.35 25.98
CA ARG A 409 21.16 -2.68 25.97
C ARG A 409 21.66 -2.40 24.56
N GLN A 410 21.07 -3.06 23.60
CA GLN A 410 21.35 -2.93 22.17
C GLN A 410 20.04 -3.02 21.39
N ALA A 411 20.01 -2.39 20.23
CA ALA A 411 18.96 -2.52 19.25
C ALA A 411 19.57 -2.81 17.87
N SER A 412 18.92 -3.63 17.09
CA SER A 412 19.28 -3.82 15.68
C SER A 412 18.57 -2.80 14.82
N LEU A 413 19.21 -2.37 13.74
CA LEU A 413 18.68 -1.41 12.80
C LEU A 413 18.95 -1.87 11.37
N ILE A 414 17.92 -1.81 10.53
CA ILE A 414 18.04 -1.93 9.08
C ILE A 414 17.49 -0.66 8.41
N ARG A 415 18.10 -0.28 7.28
CA ARG A 415 17.73 0.93 6.54
C ARG A 415 17.04 0.57 5.23
N LEU A 416 15.99 1.32 4.94
CA LEU A 416 15.46 1.48 3.58
C LEU A 416 16.15 2.71 2.99
N SER A 417 16.89 2.53 1.90
CA SER A 417 17.70 3.57 1.28
C SER A 417 17.76 3.39 -0.23
N GLY A 418 18.02 4.47 -0.94
CA GLY A 418 18.25 4.51 -2.37
C GLY A 418 19.27 5.61 -2.70
N PRO A 419 19.74 5.69 -3.96
CA PRO A 419 20.71 6.71 -4.36
C PRO A 419 20.18 8.15 -4.19
N ALA A 420 18.89 8.38 -4.52
CA ALA A 420 18.19 9.66 -4.38
C ALA A 420 16.69 9.42 -4.23
N ILE A 421 15.94 10.47 -3.89
CA ILE A 421 14.47 10.41 -3.69
C ILE A 421 13.72 9.99 -4.98
N ASP A 422 14.23 10.35 -6.14
CA ASP A 422 13.70 10.06 -7.47
C ASP A 422 14.30 8.81 -8.13
N SER A 423 15.15 8.07 -7.42
CA SER A 423 15.77 6.85 -7.94
C SER A 423 14.77 5.72 -8.09
N LYS A 424 14.75 5.10 -9.28
CA LYS A 424 13.90 3.94 -9.62
C LYS A 424 14.57 2.60 -9.29
N THR A 425 15.90 2.61 -9.21
CA THR A 425 16.76 1.42 -9.00
C THR A 425 17.77 1.68 -7.89
N GLY A 426 18.48 0.63 -7.46
CA GLY A 426 19.44 0.73 -6.36
C GLY A 426 18.79 0.96 -5.00
N ILE A 427 17.48 0.70 -4.88
CA ILE A 427 16.74 0.77 -3.62
C ILE A 427 16.98 -0.51 -2.85
N LYS A 428 17.41 -0.36 -1.59
CA LYS A 428 17.81 -1.47 -0.73
C LYS A 428 17.11 -1.39 0.61
N LEU A 429 16.77 -2.55 1.15
CA LEU A 429 16.38 -2.70 2.55
C LEU A 429 17.41 -3.58 3.25
N GLY A 430 17.95 -3.11 4.39
CA GLY A 430 19.01 -3.83 5.12
C GLY A 430 20.24 -4.12 4.26
N GLY A 431 20.63 -3.15 3.41
CA GLY A 431 21.85 -3.22 2.58
C GLY A 431 21.75 -4.08 1.32
N THR A 432 20.56 -4.68 1.05
CA THR A 432 20.39 -5.66 -0.04
C THR A 432 19.14 -5.37 -0.86
N GLU A 433 19.20 -5.67 -2.15
CA GLU A 433 18.03 -5.72 -3.04
C GLU A 433 17.35 -7.10 -2.94
N VAL A 434 16.08 -7.17 -3.35
CA VAL A 434 15.40 -8.46 -3.53
C VAL A 434 16.08 -9.22 -4.66
N ALA A 435 16.39 -10.47 -4.41
CA ALA A 435 17.08 -11.31 -5.40
C ALA A 435 16.17 -11.65 -6.61
N PRO A 436 16.76 -12.03 -7.77
CA PRO A 436 15.97 -12.37 -8.96
C PRO A 436 14.99 -13.53 -8.77
N ASP A 437 15.20 -14.39 -7.78
CA ASP A 437 14.29 -15.48 -7.41
C ASP A 437 13.16 -15.03 -6.46
N GLY A 438 13.09 -13.74 -6.12
CA GLY A 438 12.10 -13.16 -5.20
C GLY A 438 12.45 -13.28 -3.72
N THR A 439 13.57 -13.89 -3.35
CA THR A 439 14.02 -13.98 -1.95
C THR A 439 14.67 -12.69 -1.48
N TRP A 440 14.61 -12.44 -0.18
CA TRP A 440 15.29 -11.30 0.44
C TRP A 440 15.84 -11.67 1.81
N LYS A 441 17.06 -11.16 2.09
CA LYS A 441 17.70 -11.27 3.42
C LYS A 441 18.56 -10.04 3.65
N ALA A 442 18.40 -9.39 4.80
CA ALA A 442 19.27 -8.27 5.18
C ALA A 442 20.72 -8.71 5.29
N THR A 443 21.64 -7.93 4.70
CA THR A 443 23.10 -8.12 4.80
C THR A 443 23.77 -6.97 5.55
N GLY A 444 23.09 -5.82 5.70
CA GLY A 444 23.53 -4.63 6.40
C GLY A 444 22.63 -4.35 7.61
N THR A 445 22.96 -4.98 8.75
CA THR A 445 22.32 -4.70 10.04
C THR A 445 23.29 -3.93 10.91
N GLU A 446 22.87 -2.76 11.38
CA GLU A 446 23.63 -1.94 12.33
C GLU A 446 23.22 -2.30 13.77
N ILE A 447 24.17 -2.27 14.70
CA ILE A 447 23.88 -2.45 16.12
C ILE A 447 24.01 -1.09 16.83
N LEU A 448 22.91 -0.64 17.40
CA LEU A 448 22.82 0.59 18.18
C LEU A 448 22.96 0.27 19.67
N ARG A 449 23.72 1.11 20.36
CA ARG A 449 23.84 1.03 21.83
C ARG A 449 22.65 1.74 22.46
N VAL A 450 21.98 1.06 23.39
CA VAL A 450 20.93 1.64 24.23
C VAL A 450 21.54 1.98 25.60
N LYS A 451 21.42 3.24 26.04
CA LYS A 451 21.85 3.71 27.36
C LYS A 451 20.65 4.30 28.08
N SER A 452 20.35 3.79 29.27
CA SER A 452 19.22 4.27 30.10
C SER A 452 17.91 4.38 29.30
N GLY A 453 17.59 3.36 28.46
CA GLY A 453 16.41 3.35 27.63
C GLY A 453 16.44 4.31 26.43
N GLN A 454 17.58 4.89 26.10
CA GLN A 454 17.72 5.83 24.99
C GLN A 454 18.72 5.35 23.95
N LEU A 455 18.44 5.64 22.70
CA LEU A 455 19.35 5.48 21.56
C LEU A 455 19.31 6.74 20.68
N THR A 456 20.37 6.94 19.91
CA THR A 456 20.47 8.08 18.99
C THR A 456 20.85 7.58 17.61
N ILE A 457 20.21 8.14 16.60
CA ILE A 457 20.41 7.79 15.19
C ILE A 457 20.44 9.05 14.32
N THR A 458 21.36 9.09 13.37
CA THR A 458 21.27 10.01 12.24
C THR A 458 20.43 9.36 11.15
N LEU A 459 19.37 10.04 10.70
CA LEU A 459 18.47 9.54 9.67
C LEU A 459 18.77 10.25 8.34
N PRO A 460 19.42 9.58 7.37
CA PRO A 460 19.79 10.20 6.09
C PRO A 460 18.58 10.77 5.33
N PRO A 461 18.81 11.71 4.41
CA PRO A 461 17.76 12.17 3.49
C PRO A 461 17.12 10.99 2.73
N ALA A 462 15.85 11.14 2.38
CA ALA A 462 15.13 10.16 1.56
C ALA A 462 15.36 8.71 2.01
N SER A 463 15.18 8.43 3.32
CA SER A 463 15.43 7.11 3.88
C SER A 463 14.43 6.74 4.97
N ALA A 464 14.41 5.45 5.33
CA ALA A 464 13.73 5.01 6.55
C ALA A 464 14.62 4.05 7.34
N ALA A 465 14.33 3.91 8.62
CA ALA A 465 15.01 3.00 9.53
C ALA A 465 13.98 2.16 10.30
N VAL A 466 14.19 0.85 10.34
CA VAL A 466 13.46 -0.08 11.21
C VAL A 466 14.41 -0.52 12.30
N ILE A 467 14.05 -0.18 13.54
CA ILE A 467 14.85 -0.43 14.75
C ILE A 467 14.10 -1.46 15.59
N GLN A 468 14.79 -2.52 16.00
CA GLN A 468 14.23 -3.55 16.89
C GLN A 468 15.04 -3.56 18.20
N ALA A 469 14.34 -3.34 19.33
CA ALA A 469 14.91 -3.21 20.66
C ALA A 469 14.24 -4.16 21.66
#